data_cd8e9effb7977a21e6731e8ea5bb6b11
#
_entry.id   cd8e9effb7977a21e6731e8ea5bb6b11
#
_cell.length_a   1.000
_cell.length_b   1.000
_cell.length_c   1.000
_cell.angle_alpha   90.00
_cell.angle_beta   90.00
_cell.angle_gamma   90.00
#
_symmetry.space_group_name_H-M   'P 1'
#
loop_
_entity.id
_entity.type
_entity.pdbx_description
1 polymer ?
#
loop_
_entity_poly.entity_id
_entity_poly.type
_entity_poly.pdbx_seq_one_letter_code
_entity_poly.pdbx_strand_id
1 'polypeptide(L)'
;MAEQPVSDTTPPKPDLAPADTLKRTDGEGGLPLYVQLAQMIGDRITDGTYPVGGLLPTEAELGLAFGVSRYTVRQAIQHLKSQGLVSARKGVGTRVQAVSAEASYTQSMRSLGELLQYATETRLDVVAVEEVAARGALAEALGCRPKKPWIRVAGVRHGAHGEPPHCFNEVFIDEAYRSIAEEAGTLRTAIWSLIETRFGETVIEVDQEIEATLLSPELAGLLEAEPGSPALKFTRRYYVTGRRLVELSVSTHPADRFSYRMTIRREAMPG
;
A
#
# COMPACT_ATOMS: atom_id res chain seq x y z
N MET A 1 9.67 -44.84 38.22
CA MET A 1 9.91 -43.97 37.06
C MET A 1 8.77 -42.98 37.07
N ALA A 2 9.01 -41.80 37.62
CA ALA A 2 7.96 -40.77 37.87
C ALA A 2 7.95 -39.81 36.68
N GLU A 3 6.80 -39.69 36.04
CA GLU A 3 6.54 -38.66 35.02
C GLU A 3 6.51 -37.30 35.69
N GLN A 4 7.36 -36.36 35.19
CA GLN A 4 7.33 -34.96 35.58
C GLN A 4 6.20 -34.27 34.78
N PRO A 5 5.39 -33.39 35.41
CA PRO A 5 4.38 -32.63 34.68
C PRO A 5 5.06 -31.54 33.84
N VAL A 6 4.65 -31.47 32.57
CA VAL A 6 5.02 -30.41 31.62
C VAL A 6 4.39 -29.12 32.13
N SER A 7 5.23 -28.16 32.54
CA SER A 7 4.79 -26.83 32.96
C SER A 7 4.22 -26.07 31.76
N ASP A 8 2.92 -25.78 31.86
CA ASP A 8 2.16 -24.89 30.95
C ASP A 8 2.64 -23.45 31.18
N THR A 9 3.66 -23.03 30.44
CA THR A 9 4.17 -21.66 30.48
C THR A 9 3.40 -20.81 29.43
N THR A 10 2.15 -20.49 29.75
CA THR A 10 1.46 -19.40 29.06
C THR A 10 2.20 -18.10 29.37
N PRO A 11 2.74 -17.38 28.36
CA PRO A 11 3.41 -16.12 28.62
C PRO A 11 2.44 -15.10 29.23
N PRO A 12 2.91 -14.21 30.11
CA PRO A 12 2.05 -13.23 30.79
C PRO A 12 1.34 -12.36 29.76
N LYS A 13 0.05 -12.07 30.02
CA LYS A 13 -0.75 -11.13 29.21
C LYS A 13 -0.07 -9.77 29.23
N PRO A 14 0.18 -9.13 28.07
CA PRO A 14 0.78 -7.81 28.05
C PRO A 14 -0.13 -6.79 28.74
N ASP A 15 0.49 -5.92 29.53
CA ASP A 15 -0.21 -4.85 30.24
C ASP A 15 -0.74 -3.83 29.22
N LEU A 16 -2.06 -3.62 29.21
CA LEU A 16 -2.71 -2.65 28.33
C LEU A 16 -2.54 -1.26 28.97
N ALA A 17 -1.38 -0.63 28.81
CA ALA A 17 -1.19 0.76 29.20
C ALA A 17 -2.23 1.68 28.55
N PRO A 18 -2.72 2.73 29.26
CA PRO A 18 -3.77 3.61 28.75
C PRO A 18 -3.34 4.26 27.44
N ALA A 19 -4.28 4.23 26.48
CA ALA A 19 -4.08 4.60 25.11
C ALA A 19 -3.67 6.07 24.92
N ASP A 20 -2.67 6.30 24.09
CA ASP A 20 -2.59 7.54 23.35
C ASP A 20 -3.86 7.70 22.54
N THR A 21 -4.55 8.83 22.73
CA THR A 21 -5.91 9.01 22.24
C THR A 21 -5.93 9.05 20.71
N LEU A 22 -6.54 8.05 20.09
CA LEU A 22 -6.82 8.05 18.65
C LEU A 22 -7.67 9.28 18.31
N LYS A 23 -7.17 10.16 17.45
CA LYS A 23 -7.88 11.36 17.03
C LYS A 23 -8.93 10.99 15.99
N ARG A 24 -10.22 11.11 16.35
CA ARG A 24 -11.30 11.09 15.37
C ARG A 24 -11.14 12.35 14.51
N THR A 25 -10.75 12.15 13.27
CA THR A 25 -10.68 13.24 12.31
C THR A 25 -12.06 13.41 11.65
N ASP A 26 -12.84 14.32 12.20
CA ASP A 26 -14.04 14.87 11.56
C ASP A 26 -13.60 16.07 10.67
N GLY A 27 -12.67 15.85 9.70
CA GLY A 27 -12.18 16.91 8.86
C GLY A 27 -11.06 16.47 7.91
N GLU A 28 -10.92 17.16 6.80
CA GLU A 28 -9.98 16.92 5.70
C GLU A 28 -8.53 16.74 6.20
N GLY A 29 -7.93 15.58 5.96
CA GLY A 29 -6.49 15.35 6.06
C GLY A 29 -5.97 14.41 7.15
N GLY A 30 -6.81 13.76 7.97
CA GLY A 30 -6.35 12.82 9.00
C GLY A 30 -6.31 11.37 8.53
N LEU A 31 -5.34 10.59 9.05
CA LEU A 31 -5.24 9.15 8.77
C LEU A 31 -6.49 8.42 9.28
N PRO A 32 -7.04 7.44 8.53
CA PRO A 32 -8.13 6.58 8.99
C PRO A 32 -7.81 5.94 10.36
N LEU A 33 -8.82 5.77 11.23
CA LEU A 33 -8.64 5.25 12.60
C LEU A 33 -7.94 3.89 12.62
N TYR A 34 -8.19 3.02 11.64
CA TYR A 34 -7.53 1.71 11.58
C TYR A 34 -6.04 1.82 11.24
N VAL A 35 -5.62 2.82 10.45
CA VAL A 35 -4.22 3.08 10.15
C VAL A 35 -3.49 3.59 11.39
N GLN A 36 -4.08 4.57 12.09
CA GLN A 36 -3.55 5.07 13.36
C GLN A 36 -3.39 3.92 14.38
N LEU A 37 -4.40 3.07 14.50
CA LEU A 37 -4.35 1.90 15.40
C LEU A 37 -3.28 0.91 14.98
N ALA A 38 -3.11 0.65 13.68
CA ALA A 38 -2.08 -0.26 13.17
C ALA A 38 -0.68 0.29 13.47
N GLN A 39 -0.45 1.59 13.28
CA GLN A 39 0.81 2.25 13.65
C GLN A 39 1.10 2.09 15.15
N MET A 40 0.16 2.40 16.02
CA MET A 40 0.33 2.25 17.48
C MET A 40 0.63 0.81 17.92
N ILE A 41 0.01 -0.18 17.26
CA ILE A 41 0.32 -1.60 17.53
C ILE A 41 1.71 -1.94 16.98
N GLY A 42 2.08 -1.42 15.80
CA GLY A 42 3.40 -1.58 15.20
C GLY A 42 4.52 -1.02 16.07
N ASP A 43 4.34 0.19 16.63
CA ASP A 43 5.26 0.81 17.56
C ASP A 43 5.49 -0.06 18.81
N ARG A 44 4.41 -0.64 19.36
CA ARG A 44 4.46 -1.57 20.51
C ARG A 44 5.07 -2.93 20.18
N ILE A 45 5.07 -3.34 18.92
CA ILE A 45 5.83 -4.50 18.45
C ILE A 45 7.33 -4.13 18.40
N THR A 46 7.63 -2.95 17.89
CA THR A 46 9.01 -2.46 17.74
C THR A 46 9.70 -2.20 19.09
N ASP A 47 9.00 -1.63 20.07
CA ASP A 47 9.51 -1.38 21.41
C ASP A 47 9.53 -2.64 22.32
N GLY A 48 9.01 -3.78 21.80
CA GLY A 48 8.98 -5.07 22.50
C GLY A 48 7.81 -5.24 23.47
N THR A 49 6.89 -4.29 23.59
CA THR A 49 5.65 -4.45 24.39
C THR A 49 4.84 -5.65 23.90
N TYR A 50 4.82 -5.87 22.57
CA TYR A 50 4.31 -7.08 21.95
C TYR A 50 5.46 -7.85 21.31
N PRO A 51 6.08 -8.80 22.02
CA PRO A 51 7.29 -9.46 21.55
C PRO A 51 7.01 -10.42 20.38
N VAL A 52 8.02 -10.62 19.52
CA VAL A 52 7.95 -11.61 18.43
C VAL A 52 7.65 -13.00 19.01
N GLY A 53 6.73 -13.71 18.35
CA GLY A 53 6.22 -15.00 18.80
C GLY A 53 5.12 -14.90 19.86
N GLY A 54 4.90 -13.73 20.47
CA GLY A 54 3.79 -13.45 21.39
C GLY A 54 2.44 -13.35 20.69
N LEU A 55 1.36 -13.40 21.45
CA LEU A 55 0.01 -13.15 20.95
C LEU A 55 -0.35 -11.69 21.23
N LEU A 56 -0.93 -11.02 20.23
CA LEU A 56 -1.62 -9.75 20.46
C LEU A 56 -2.86 -9.96 21.32
N PRO A 57 -3.30 -8.93 22.06
CA PRO A 57 -4.63 -8.94 22.69
C PRO A 57 -5.71 -9.24 21.65
N THR A 58 -6.84 -9.79 22.10
CA THR A 58 -7.97 -10.11 21.22
C THR A 58 -8.58 -8.85 20.60
N GLU A 59 -9.33 -8.99 19.51
CA GLU A 59 -10.04 -7.88 18.86
C GLU A 59 -10.95 -7.11 19.86
N ALA A 60 -11.51 -7.82 20.85
CA ALA A 60 -12.35 -7.20 21.89
C ALA A 60 -11.51 -6.39 22.89
N GLU A 61 -10.40 -6.92 23.35
CA GLU A 61 -9.48 -6.25 24.27
C GLU A 61 -8.86 -5.02 23.62
N LEU A 62 -8.40 -5.13 22.36
CA LEU A 62 -7.90 -3.99 21.58
C LEU A 62 -8.98 -2.92 21.37
N GLY A 63 -10.21 -3.34 21.02
CA GLY A 63 -11.33 -2.40 20.87
C GLY A 63 -11.63 -1.62 22.12
N LEU A 64 -11.58 -2.26 23.29
CA LEU A 64 -11.76 -1.60 24.60
C LEU A 64 -10.56 -0.69 24.94
N ALA A 65 -9.34 -1.17 24.76
CA ALA A 65 -8.13 -0.43 25.09
C ALA A 65 -7.98 0.86 24.28
N PHE A 66 -8.33 0.84 23.00
CA PHE A 66 -8.17 1.97 22.10
C PHE A 66 -9.48 2.74 21.81
N GLY A 67 -10.60 2.35 22.42
CA GLY A 67 -11.88 3.03 22.27
C GLY A 67 -12.45 2.98 20.84
N VAL A 68 -12.18 1.91 20.09
CA VAL A 68 -12.59 1.75 18.68
C VAL A 68 -13.49 0.54 18.46
N SER A 69 -14.21 0.54 17.32
CA SER A 69 -15.07 -0.59 16.95
C SER A 69 -14.24 -1.84 16.63
N ARG A 70 -14.85 -3.03 16.82
CA ARG A 70 -14.22 -4.31 16.37
C ARG A 70 -13.90 -4.32 14.89
N TYR A 71 -14.68 -3.63 14.07
CA TYR A 71 -14.40 -3.48 12.64
C TYR A 71 -13.09 -2.73 12.41
N THR A 72 -12.88 -1.61 13.12
CA THR A 72 -11.63 -0.82 13.05
C THR A 72 -10.42 -1.65 13.49
N VAL A 73 -10.54 -2.43 14.58
CA VAL A 73 -9.48 -3.34 15.04
C VAL A 73 -9.16 -4.40 13.98
N ARG A 74 -10.20 -4.99 13.39
CA ARG A 74 -10.01 -6.01 12.35
C ARG A 74 -9.30 -5.45 11.11
N GLN A 75 -9.63 -4.24 10.70
CA GLN A 75 -8.94 -3.53 9.62
C GLN A 75 -7.46 -3.29 9.98
N ALA A 76 -7.17 -2.81 11.20
CA ALA A 76 -5.81 -2.62 11.68
C ALA A 76 -4.99 -3.92 11.70
N ILE A 77 -5.57 -5.02 12.19
CA ILE A 77 -4.92 -6.34 12.17
C ILE A 77 -4.68 -6.84 10.75
N GLN A 78 -5.61 -6.64 9.83
CA GLN A 78 -5.40 -6.99 8.42
C GLN A 78 -4.26 -6.17 7.80
N HIS A 79 -4.17 -4.90 8.16
CA HIS A 79 -3.09 -4.03 7.73
C HIS A 79 -1.72 -4.53 8.24
N LEU A 80 -1.56 -4.78 9.54
CA LEU A 80 -0.34 -5.36 10.13
C LEU A 80 0.00 -6.74 9.54
N LYS A 81 -1.01 -7.52 9.17
CA LYS A 81 -0.82 -8.81 8.51
C LYS A 81 -0.32 -8.65 7.07
N SER A 82 -0.78 -7.64 6.32
CA SER A 82 -0.25 -7.35 4.98
C SER A 82 1.22 -6.92 5.02
N GLN A 83 1.63 -6.27 6.11
CA GLN A 83 3.02 -5.89 6.39
C GLN A 83 3.90 -7.04 6.92
N GLY A 84 3.33 -8.24 7.13
CA GLY A 84 4.07 -9.39 7.67
C GLY A 84 4.39 -9.31 9.17
N LEU A 85 3.96 -8.25 9.86
CA LEU A 85 4.21 -8.06 11.29
C LEU A 85 3.46 -9.05 12.17
N VAL A 86 2.28 -9.51 11.72
CA VAL A 86 1.46 -10.45 12.48
C VAL A 86 0.84 -11.52 11.58
N SER A 87 0.49 -12.67 12.18
CA SER A 87 -0.32 -13.73 11.54
C SER A 87 -1.53 -14.07 12.42
N ALA A 88 -2.70 -14.24 11.81
CA ALA A 88 -3.92 -14.64 12.49
C ALA A 88 -4.27 -16.09 12.18
N ARG A 89 -4.53 -16.92 13.21
CA ARG A 89 -4.95 -18.30 13.08
C ARG A 89 -6.23 -18.51 13.89
N LYS A 90 -7.28 -19.05 13.23
CA LYS A 90 -8.57 -19.32 13.88
C LYS A 90 -8.38 -20.25 15.10
N GLY A 91 -8.90 -19.83 16.26
CA GLY A 91 -8.80 -20.56 17.52
C GLY A 91 -7.50 -20.35 18.30
N VAL A 92 -6.48 -19.72 17.71
CA VAL A 92 -5.19 -19.43 18.37
C VAL A 92 -5.04 -17.96 18.70
N GLY A 93 -5.52 -17.07 17.82
CA GLY A 93 -5.37 -15.62 17.95
C GLY A 93 -4.43 -15.02 16.90
N THR A 94 -3.99 -13.79 17.15
CA THR A 94 -3.07 -13.03 16.30
C THR A 94 -1.67 -13.04 16.93
N ARG A 95 -0.69 -13.63 16.23
CA ARG A 95 0.70 -13.79 16.71
C ARG A 95 1.61 -12.78 16.00
N VAL A 96 2.50 -12.13 16.76
CA VAL A 96 3.57 -11.28 16.22
C VAL A 96 4.61 -12.14 15.51
N GLN A 97 4.99 -11.75 14.28
CA GLN A 97 5.93 -12.49 13.41
C GLN A 97 7.29 -11.80 13.31
N ALA A 98 7.32 -10.48 13.28
CA ALA A 98 8.54 -9.69 13.12
C ALA A 98 8.46 -8.37 13.88
N VAL A 99 9.61 -7.77 14.22
CA VAL A 99 9.72 -6.47 14.95
C VAL A 99 9.64 -5.29 13.98
N SER A 100 10.03 -5.51 12.74
CA SER A 100 9.89 -4.54 11.66
C SER A 100 9.27 -5.27 10.47
N ALA A 101 8.50 -4.58 9.66
CA ALA A 101 8.32 -5.03 8.29
C ALA A 101 9.74 -5.26 7.75
N GLU A 102 10.09 -6.51 7.38
CA GLU A 102 11.33 -6.73 6.63
C GLU A 102 11.37 -5.65 5.56
N ALA A 103 12.54 -5.03 5.30
CA ALA A 103 12.70 -3.89 4.41
C ALA A 103 12.27 -4.16 2.94
N SER A 104 11.64 -5.28 2.67
CA SER A 104 10.97 -5.61 1.43
C SER A 104 9.46 -5.34 1.57
N TYR A 105 9.02 -4.25 1.00
CA TYR A 105 7.60 -3.93 0.87
C TYR A 105 6.89 -5.02 0.06
N THR A 106 6.06 -5.83 0.72
CA THR A 106 5.27 -6.87 0.04
C THR A 106 3.90 -6.32 -0.34
N GLN A 107 3.72 -5.99 -1.60
CA GLN A 107 2.43 -5.52 -2.11
C GLN A 107 1.55 -6.71 -2.53
N SER A 108 0.43 -6.90 -1.82
CA SER A 108 -0.67 -7.79 -2.25
C SER A 108 -1.75 -6.90 -2.86
N MET A 109 -1.87 -6.88 -4.19
CA MET A 109 -2.88 -6.08 -4.90
C MET A 109 -3.98 -6.98 -5.43
N ARG A 110 -5.08 -7.04 -4.72
CA ARG A 110 -6.26 -7.83 -5.10
C ARG A 110 -7.47 -6.96 -5.39
N SER A 111 -7.41 -5.67 -5.08
CA SER A 111 -8.53 -4.75 -5.24
C SER A 111 -8.07 -3.30 -5.41
N LEU A 112 -8.94 -2.47 -5.97
CA LEU A 112 -8.77 -1.01 -6.02
C LEU A 112 -8.56 -0.41 -4.61
N GLY A 113 -9.23 -0.98 -3.59
CA GLY A 113 -9.08 -0.53 -2.22
C GLY A 113 -7.66 -0.71 -1.69
N GLU A 114 -6.97 -1.82 -2.02
CA GLU A 114 -5.56 -2.03 -1.64
C GLU A 114 -4.61 -1.05 -2.36
N LEU A 115 -4.90 -0.72 -3.63
CA LEU A 115 -4.16 0.31 -4.38
C LEU A 115 -4.33 1.69 -3.77
N LEU A 116 -5.55 2.06 -3.37
CA LEU A 116 -5.84 3.31 -2.71
C LEU A 116 -5.15 3.38 -1.35
N GLN A 117 -5.24 2.30 -0.57
CA GLN A 117 -4.58 2.19 0.73
C GLN A 117 -3.07 2.43 0.61
N TYR A 118 -2.41 1.76 -0.33
CA TYR A 118 -0.99 2.00 -0.61
C TYR A 118 -0.67 3.46 -0.91
N ALA A 119 -1.48 4.10 -1.74
CA ALA A 119 -1.28 5.50 -2.10
C ALA A 119 -1.46 6.45 -0.89
N THR A 120 -2.38 6.12 0.05
CA THR A 120 -2.63 6.93 1.26
C THR A 120 -1.59 6.73 2.37
N GLU A 121 -0.99 5.55 2.45
CA GLU A 121 0.07 5.20 3.41
C GLU A 121 1.44 5.71 2.98
N THR A 122 1.59 6.04 1.71
CA THR A 122 2.83 6.54 1.12
C THR A 122 2.65 7.99 0.65
N ARG A 123 3.76 8.60 0.23
CA ARG A 123 3.79 9.96 -0.29
C ARG A 123 4.45 9.97 -1.66
N LEU A 124 3.79 10.51 -2.67
CA LEU A 124 4.38 10.78 -3.97
C LEU A 124 4.85 12.24 -4.02
N ASP A 125 6.15 12.46 -4.01
CA ASP A 125 6.77 13.76 -4.22
C ASP A 125 6.92 13.97 -5.72
N VAL A 126 6.12 14.88 -6.27
CA VAL A 126 6.06 15.16 -7.71
C VAL A 126 7.29 15.96 -8.13
N VAL A 127 8.03 15.45 -9.12
CA VAL A 127 9.24 16.09 -9.65
C VAL A 127 9.00 16.75 -11.01
N ALA A 128 7.99 16.31 -11.77
CA ALA A 128 7.63 16.91 -13.05
C ALA A 128 6.13 16.77 -13.35
N VAL A 129 5.57 17.81 -13.94
CA VAL A 129 4.24 17.81 -14.55
C VAL A 129 4.39 18.43 -15.93
N GLU A 130 4.01 17.72 -16.98
CA GLU A 130 4.16 18.16 -18.35
C GLU A 130 3.06 17.63 -19.27
N GLU A 131 2.73 18.41 -20.29
CA GLU A 131 1.88 17.94 -21.37
C GLU A 131 2.70 17.14 -22.38
N VAL A 132 2.25 15.93 -22.71
CA VAL A 132 2.91 15.04 -23.66
C VAL A 132 1.94 14.64 -24.78
N ALA A 133 2.44 14.65 -26.01
CA ALA A 133 1.69 14.11 -27.14
C ALA A 133 2.02 12.62 -27.31
N ALA A 134 1.03 11.75 -27.19
CA ALA A 134 1.19 10.29 -27.33
C ALA A 134 1.80 9.95 -28.69
N ARG A 135 2.96 9.27 -28.72
CA ARG A 135 3.66 8.82 -29.95
C ARG A 135 4.30 7.47 -29.73
N GLY A 136 4.44 6.68 -30.82
CA GLY A 136 5.12 5.39 -30.78
C GLY A 136 4.59 4.49 -29.66
N ALA A 137 5.48 3.91 -28.88
CA ALA A 137 5.14 2.98 -27.80
C ALA A 137 4.17 3.60 -26.75
N LEU A 138 4.26 4.90 -26.48
CA LEU A 138 3.32 5.56 -25.57
C LEU A 138 1.90 5.59 -26.14
N ALA A 139 1.72 5.87 -27.44
CA ALA A 139 0.40 5.85 -28.07
C ALA A 139 -0.21 4.43 -28.07
N GLU A 140 0.64 3.41 -28.25
CA GLU A 140 0.25 2.00 -28.15
C GLU A 140 -0.16 1.63 -26.72
N ALA A 141 0.65 1.98 -25.73
CA ALA A 141 0.36 1.71 -24.33
C ALA A 141 -0.94 2.39 -23.84
N LEU A 142 -1.21 3.61 -24.35
CA LEU A 142 -2.42 4.37 -24.06
C LEU A 142 -3.61 3.97 -24.93
N GLY A 143 -3.43 3.08 -25.91
CA GLY A 143 -4.49 2.66 -26.82
C GLY A 143 -5.17 3.84 -27.55
N CYS A 144 -4.45 4.89 -27.85
CA CYS A 144 -5.00 6.11 -28.42
C CYS A 144 -4.37 6.47 -29.79
N ARG A 145 -5.05 7.38 -30.51
CA ARG A 145 -4.49 7.90 -31.77
C ARG A 145 -3.19 8.68 -31.49
N PRO A 146 -2.22 8.63 -32.41
CA PRO A 146 -1.00 9.41 -32.30
C PRO A 146 -1.29 10.92 -32.14
N LYS A 147 -0.46 11.59 -31.34
CA LYS A 147 -0.54 13.02 -31.00
C LYS A 147 -1.72 13.42 -30.11
N LYS A 148 -2.52 12.46 -29.57
CA LYS A 148 -3.47 12.81 -28.51
C LYS A 148 -2.70 13.39 -27.32
N PRO A 149 -3.10 14.56 -26.77
CA PRO A 149 -2.48 15.13 -25.59
C PRO A 149 -2.83 14.34 -24.32
N TRP A 150 -1.85 14.19 -23.45
CA TRP A 150 -1.95 13.62 -22.12
C TRP A 150 -1.13 14.45 -21.14
N ILE A 151 -1.48 14.43 -19.86
CA ILE A 151 -0.68 15.05 -18.82
C ILE A 151 0.15 13.98 -18.14
N ARG A 152 1.47 14.12 -18.18
CA ARG A 152 2.41 13.27 -17.45
C ARG A 152 2.71 13.88 -16.10
N VAL A 153 2.51 13.13 -15.03
CA VAL A 153 2.94 13.44 -13.66
C VAL A 153 3.99 12.43 -13.29
N ALA A 154 5.21 12.88 -13.01
CA ALA A 154 6.29 12.01 -12.58
C ALA A 154 6.75 12.36 -11.18
N GLY A 155 7.12 11.36 -10.38
CA GLY A 155 7.52 11.58 -9.00
C GLY A 155 8.14 10.35 -8.34
N VAL A 156 8.74 10.59 -7.19
CA VAL A 156 9.32 9.57 -6.32
C VAL A 156 8.35 9.29 -5.17
N ARG A 157 8.06 8.02 -4.94
CA ARG A 157 7.18 7.59 -3.86
C ARG A 157 7.99 7.12 -2.67
N HIS A 158 7.68 7.72 -1.52
CA HIS A 158 8.32 7.42 -0.25
C HIS A 158 7.35 6.74 0.71
N GLY A 159 7.87 5.83 1.53
CA GLY A 159 7.20 5.28 2.70
C GLY A 159 7.12 6.28 3.86
N ALA A 160 6.77 5.79 5.03
CA ALA A 160 6.84 6.54 6.27
C ALA A 160 8.29 6.51 6.82
N HIS A 161 8.71 7.61 7.52
CA HIS A 161 9.87 7.60 8.43
C HIS A 161 11.28 7.33 7.85
N GLY A 162 11.67 8.02 6.76
CA GLY A 162 13.08 8.05 6.32
C GLY A 162 13.56 6.75 5.66
N GLU A 163 12.65 5.88 5.28
CA GLU A 163 12.95 4.73 4.42
C GLU A 163 13.43 5.19 3.04
N PRO A 164 14.29 4.41 2.36
CA PRO A 164 14.65 4.68 0.98
C PRO A 164 13.41 4.74 0.09
N PRO A 165 13.45 5.48 -1.03
CA PRO A 165 12.31 5.60 -1.94
C PRO A 165 11.76 4.23 -2.39
N HIS A 166 10.43 4.07 -2.35
CA HIS A 166 9.78 2.81 -2.71
C HIS A 166 9.78 2.57 -4.21
N CYS A 167 9.48 3.61 -5.00
CA CYS A 167 9.44 3.51 -6.45
C CYS A 167 9.47 4.88 -7.12
N PHE A 168 9.77 4.89 -8.40
CA PHE A 168 9.52 6.00 -9.30
C PHE A 168 8.20 5.76 -10.03
N ASN A 169 7.32 6.77 -10.03
CA ASN A 169 6.04 6.73 -10.71
C ASN A 169 6.00 7.69 -11.89
N GLU A 170 5.47 7.22 -13.01
CA GLU A 170 5.02 8.03 -14.13
C GLU A 170 3.53 7.77 -14.33
N VAL A 171 2.72 8.81 -14.23
CA VAL A 171 1.27 8.70 -14.39
C VAL A 171 0.85 9.60 -15.56
N PHE A 172 0.21 9.00 -16.55
CA PHE A 172 -0.35 9.69 -17.70
C PHE A 172 -1.85 9.81 -17.51
N ILE A 173 -2.35 11.04 -17.44
CA ILE A 173 -3.76 11.37 -17.18
C ILE A 173 -4.37 11.92 -18.47
N ASP A 174 -5.58 11.51 -18.81
CA ASP A 174 -6.30 12.13 -19.93
C ASP A 174 -6.42 13.63 -19.70
N GLU A 175 -6.22 14.42 -20.75
CA GLU A 175 -6.22 15.90 -20.70
C GLU A 175 -7.49 16.47 -20.04
N ALA A 176 -8.62 15.79 -20.12
CA ALA A 176 -9.87 16.18 -19.47
C ALA A 176 -9.73 16.38 -17.95
N TYR A 177 -8.73 15.77 -17.33
CA TYR A 177 -8.47 15.81 -15.88
C TYR A 177 -7.23 16.65 -15.50
N ARG A 178 -6.77 17.54 -16.37
CA ARG A 178 -5.58 18.38 -16.21
C ARG A 178 -5.50 19.07 -14.85
N SER A 179 -6.62 19.57 -14.32
CA SER A 179 -6.65 20.29 -13.04
C SER A 179 -6.13 19.47 -11.85
N ILE A 180 -6.20 18.13 -11.90
CA ILE A 180 -5.61 17.28 -10.85
C ILE A 180 -4.09 17.42 -10.82
N ALA A 181 -3.47 17.48 -12.00
CA ALA A 181 -2.03 17.60 -12.14
C ALA A 181 -1.50 19.00 -11.76
N GLU A 182 -2.27 20.05 -12.03
CA GLU A 182 -1.90 21.43 -11.72
C GLU A 182 -1.77 21.69 -10.21
N GLU A 183 -2.49 20.94 -9.39
CA GLU A 183 -2.44 21.01 -7.94
C GLU A 183 -1.43 20.02 -7.33
N ALA A 184 -0.77 19.21 -8.15
CA ALA A 184 0.09 18.13 -7.70
C ALA A 184 1.48 18.63 -7.27
N GLY A 185 1.68 18.88 -5.97
CA GLY A 185 3.01 19.03 -5.37
C GLY A 185 3.44 17.75 -4.66
N THR A 186 2.73 17.41 -3.61
CA THR A 186 2.89 16.13 -2.87
C THR A 186 1.55 15.43 -2.78
N LEU A 187 1.44 14.24 -3.32
CA LEU A 187 0.20 13.46 -3.33
C LEU A 187 0.24 12.35 -2.28
N ARG A 188 -0.79 12.32 -1.43
CA ARG A 188 -1.05 11.26 -0.44
C ARG A 188 -2.30 10.46 -0.78
N THR A 189 -2.66 10.38 -2.04
CA THR A 189 -3.75 9.60 -2.56
C THR A 189 -3.46 9.16 -3.99
N ALA A 190 -4.26 8.25 -4.51
CA ALA A 190 -4.14 7.81 -5.89
C ALA A 190 -4.79 8.83 -6.84
N ILE A 191 -4.17 9.09 -7.99
CA ILE A 191 -4.70 10.04 -8.98
C ILE A 191 -6.07 9.58 -9.50
N TRP A 192 -6.22 8.29 -9.81
CA TRP A 192 -7.52 7.75 -10.25
C TRP A 192 -8.65 8.00 -9.23
N SER A 193 -8.36 7.99 -7.92
CA SER A 193 -9.39 8.29 -6.90
C SER A 193 -9.77 9.77 -6.88
N LEU A 194 -8.85 10.68 -7.28
CA LEU A 194 -9.18 12.08 -7.50
C LEU A 194 -10.05 12.27 -8.74
N ILE A 195 -9.82 11.47 -9.79
CA ILE A 195 -10.70 11.44 -10.98
C ILE A 195 -12.11 11.04 -10.57
N GLU A 196 -12.27 9.97 -9.77
CA GLU A 196 -13.59 9.56 -9.27
C GLU A 196 -14.28 10.65 -8.45
N THR A 197 -13.55 11.20 -7.46
CA THR A 197 -14.15 12.11 -6.48
C THR A 197 -14.44 13.51 -7.04
N ARG A 198 -13.60 14.02 -7.95
CA ARG A 198 -13.74 15.39 -8.48
C ARG A 198 -14.57 15.47 -9.77
N PHE A 199 -14.55 14.40 -10.58
CA PHE A 199 -15.21 14.38 -11.89
C PHE A 199 -16.42 13.45 -11.96
N GLY A 200 -16.73 12.72 -10.88
CA GLY A 200 -17.87 11.82 -10.81
C GLY A 200 -17.73 10.57 -11.69
N GLU A 201 -16.52 10.24 -12.09
CA GLU A 201 -16.22 9.01 -12.81
C GLU A 201 -16.24 7.81 -11.85
N THR A 202 -16.33 6.59 -12.39
CA THR A 202 -16.17 5.35 -11.63
C THR A 202 -15.20 4.44 -12.36
N VAL A 203 -14.08 4.10 -11.71
CA VAL A 203 -13.13 3.13 -12.23
C VAL A 203 -13.72 1.73 -12.10
N ILE A 204 -13.97 1.09 -13.23
CA ILE A 204 -14.63 -0.22 -13.31
C ILE A 204 -13.65 -1.36 -13.57
N GLU A 205 -12.47 -1.07 -14.12
CA GLU A 205 -11.47 -2.07 -14.50
C GLU A 205 -10.07 -1.47 -14.35
N VAL A 206 -9.14 -2.26 -13.81
CA VAL A 206 -7.70 -1.97 -13.86
C VAL A 206 -6.99 -3.17 -14.47
N ASP A 207 -6.36 -2.94 -15.61
CA ASP A 207 -5.48 -3.90 -16.26
C ASP A 207 -4.05 -3.69 -15.76
N GLN A 208 -3.43 -4.72 -15.23
CA GLN A 208 -2.08 -4.67 -14.65
C GLN A 208 -1.13 -5.63 -15.35
N GLU A 209 -0.01 -5.10 -15.78
CA GLU A 209 1.12 -5.85 -16.32
C GLU A 209 2.34 -5.68 -15.41
N ILE A 210 3.11 -6.75 -15.20
CA ILE A 210 4.30 -6.77 -14.36
C ILE A 210 5.46 -7.32 -15.17
N GLU A 211 6.55 -6.54 -15.25
CA GLU A 211 7.76 -6.91 -15.98
C GLU A 211 8.98 -6.81 -15.07
N ALA A 212 9.93 -7.71 -15.26
CA ALA A 212 11.27 -7.56 -14.71
C ALA A 212 12.06 -6.58 -15.57
N THR A 213 12.80 -5.67 -14.94
CA THR A 213 13.64 -4.67 -15.62
C THR A 213 14.92 -4.42 -14.82
N LEU A 214 15.83 -3.63 -15.38
CA LEU A 214 17.02 -3.14 -14.69
C LEU A 214 16.89 -1.62 -14.50
N LEU A 215 17.38 -1.10 -13.37
CA LEU A 215 17.40 0.33 -13.11
C LEU A 215 18.41 1.04 -14.03
N SER A 216 17.93 2.05 -14.75
CA SER A 216 18.82 2.98 -15.43
C SER A 216 19.64 3.77 -14.41
N PRO A 217 20.81 4.32 -14.79
CA PRO A 217 21.59 5.18 -13.88
C PRO A 217 20.78 6.35 -13.29
N GLU A 218 19.89 6.94 -14.08
CA GLU A 218 19.02 8.03 -13.67
C GLU A 218 18.00 7.58 -12.60
N LEU A 219 17.27 6.49 -12.87
CA LEU A 219 16.31 5.94 -11.91
C LEU A 219 16.99 5.43 -10.64
N ALA A 220 18.15 4.83 -10.77
CA ALA A 220 18.93 4.36 -9.63
C ALA A 220 19.32 5.52 -8.70
N GLY A 221 19.74 6.66 -9.25
CA GLY A 221 20.03 7.87 -8.47
C GLY A 221 18.80 8.41 -7.73
N LEU A 222 17.64 8.45 -8.40
CA LEU A 222 16.38 8.90 -7.78
C LEU A 222 15.86 7.96 -6.70
N LEU A 223 16.17 6.67 -6.83
CA LEU A 223 15.69 5.62 -5.93
C LEU A 223 16.72 5.19 -4.88
N GLU A 224 17.87 5.87 -4.79
CA GLU A 224 18.96 5.49 -3.87
C GLU A 224 19.32 4.01 -3.99
N ALA A 225 19.48 3.54 -5.24
CA ALA A 225 19.77 2.17 -5.58
C ALA A 225 21.00 2.07 -6.51
N GLU A 226 21.52 0.85 -6.71
CA GLU A 226 22.65 0.61 -7.59
C GLU A 226 22.19 0.63 -9.07
N PRO A 227 22.90 1.36 -9.98
CA PRO A 227 22.64 1.29 -11.41
C PRO A 227 22.74 -0.14 -11.95
N GLY A 228 21.77 -0.54 -12.76
CA GLY A 228 21.70 -1.89 -13.31
C GLY A 228 21.20 -2.96 -12.34
N SER A 229 20.81 -2.59 -11.12
CA SER A 229 20.16 -3.54 -10.21
C SER A 229 18.77 -3.96 -10.70
N PRO A 230 18.31 -5.18 -10.36
CA PRO A 230 17.00 -5.66 -10.72
C PRO A 230 15.87 -4.80 -10.16
N ALA A 231 14.80 -4.66 -10.92
CA ALA A 231 13.59 -3.96 -10.52
C ALA A 231 12.33 -4.63 -11.09
N LEU A 232 11.19 -4.38 -10.48
CA LEU A 232 9.88 -4.72 -11.01
C LEU A 232 9.20 -3.46 -11.54
N LYS A 233 8.75 -3.53 -12.79
CA LYS A 233 7.97 -2.47 -13.44
C LYS A 233 6.50 -2.90 -13.49
N PHE A 234 5.63 -2.08 -12.95
CA PHE A 234 4.17 -2.24 -12.99
C PHE A 234 3.58 -1.22 -13.93
N THR A 235 2.86 -1.69 -14.92
CA THR A 235 2.05 -0.85 -15.81
C THR A 235 0.58 -1.10 -15.51
N ARG A 236 -0.17 -0.06 -15.09
CA ARG A 236 -1.60 -0.14 -14.78
C ARG A 236 -2.39 0.81 -15.64
N ARG A 237 -3.47 0.29 -16.24
CA ARG A 237 -4.40 1.04 -17.06
C ARG A 237 -5.75 1.09 -16.36
N TYR A 238 -6.23 2.30 -16.06
CA TYR A 238 -7.47 2.51 -15.33
C TYR A 238 -8.59 2.91 -16.29
N TYR A 239 -9.63 2.11 -16.31
CA TYR A 239 -10.76 2.29 -17.22
C TYR A 239 -12.02 2.66 -16.44
N VAL A 240 -12.73 3.70 -16.93
CA VAL A 240 -14.05 4.10 -16.45
C VAL A 240 -15.15 3.53 -17.35
N THR A 241 -16.40 3.80 -17.01
CA THR A 241 -17.59 3.36 -17.77
C THR A 241 -17.40 3.56 -19.28
N GLY A 242 -17.82 2.57 -20.07
CA GLY A 242 -17.58 2.54 -21.51
C GLY A 242 -16.16 2.13 -21.90
N ARG A 243 -15.40 1.60 -20.97
CA ARG A 243 -14.00 1.15 -21.14
C ARG A 243 -13.08 2.24 -21.70
N ARG A 244 -13.30 3.48 -21.23
CA ARG A 244 -12.48 4.63 -21.57
C ARG A 244 -11.28 4.70 -20.64
N LEU A 245 -10.06 4.69 -21.18
CA LEU A 245 -8.83 4.85 -20.42
C LEU A 245 -8.72 6.29 -19.91
N VAL A 246 -8.58 6.47 -18.61
CA VAL A 246 -8.44 7.77 -17.94
C VAL A 246 -7.08 7.98 -17.33
N GLU A 247 -6.42 6.91 -16.95
CA GLU A 247 -5.07 6.93 -16.36
C GLU A 247 -4.27 5.71 -16.80
N LEU A 248 -3.00 5.94 -17.14
CA LEU A 248 -1.96 4.91 -17.24
C LEU A 248 -0.90 5.24 -16.21
N SER A 249 -0.60 4.34 -15.29
CA SER A 249 0.51 4.51 -14.37
C SER A 249 1.61 3.47 -14.63
N VAL A 250 2.85 3.92 -14.60
CA VAL A 250 4.04 3.07 -14.65
C VAL A 250 4.82 3.30 -13.36
N SER A 251 5.04 2.25 -12.57
CA SER A 251 5.85 2.33 -11.36
C SER A 251 6.99 1.35 -11.40
N THR A 252 8.21 1.83 -11.13
CA THR A 252 9.44 1.02 -11.11
C THR A 252 9.94 0.91 -9.68
N HIS A 253 9.98 -0.33 -9.18
CA HIS A 253 10.34 -0.66 -7.80
C HIS A 253 11.67 -1.43 -7.77
N PRO A 254 12.69 -0.98 -7.02
CA PRO A 254 13.90 -1.77 -6.78
C PRO A 254 13.56 -3.13 -6.14
N ALA A 255 14.16 -4.21 -6.64
CA ALA A 255 13.83 -5.57 -6.18
C ALA A 255 14.37 -5.91 -4.78
N ASP A 256 15.34 -5.15 -4.29
CA ASP A 256 15.92 -5.31 -2.95
C ASP A 256 14.94 -4.92 -1.83
N ARG A 257 13.94 -4.09 -2.13
CA ARG A 257 12.98 -3.56 -1.16
C ARG A 257 11.51 -3.70 -1.57
N PHE A 258 11.25 -4.47 -2.63
CA PHE A 258 9.88 -4.69 -3.10
C PHE A 258 9.64 -6.14 -3.50
N SER A 259 8.53 -6.71 -3.04
CA SER A 259 8.03 -8.02 -3.49
C SER A 259 6.55 -7.96 -3.85
N TYR A 260 6.15 -8.70 -4.86
CA TYR A 260 4.75 -8.87 -5.24
C TYR A 260 4.23 -10.24 -4.81
N ARG A 261 3.13 -10.28 -4.06
CA ARG A 261 2.51 -11.52 -3.61
C ARG A 261 1.05 -11.62 -4.08
N MET A 262 0.72 -12.70 -4.76
CA MET A 262 -0.65 -13.04 -5.14
C MET A 262 -1.01 -14.42 -4.59
N THR A 263 -2.23 -14.57 -4.05
CA THR A 263 -2.76 -15.86 -3.61
C THR A 263 -3.88 -16.29 -4.54
N ILE A 264 -3.70 -17.40 -5.23
CA ILE A 264 -4.72 -18.03 -6.06
C ILE A 264 -5.38 -19.13 -5.24
N ARG A 265 -6.71 -19.10 -5.14
CA ARG A 265 -7.50 -20.14 -4.48
C ARG A 265 -8.29 -20.91 -5.54
N ARG A 266 -8.35 -22.24 -5.37
CA ARG A 266 -9.22 -23.09 -6.19
C ARG A 266 -10.68 -22.77 -5.82
N GLU A 267 -11.50 -22.38 -6.79
CA GLU A 267 -12.95 -22.32 -6.60
C GLU A 267 -13.48 -23.73 -6.38
N ALA A 268 -14.35 -23.89 -5.36
CA ALA A 268 -15.06 -25.15 -5.19
C ALA A 268 -15.98 -25.36 -6.41
N MET A 269 -15.82 -26.49 -7.12
CA MET A 269 -16.75 -26.84 -8.19
C MET A 269 -18.16 -26.91 -7.59
N PRO A 270 -19.16 -26.25 -8.17
CA PRO A 270 -20.54 -26.48 -7.74
C PRO A 270 -20.86 -27.95 -7.98
N GLY A 271 -21.23 -28.66 -6.89
CA GLY A 271 -21.67 -30.05 -6.92
C GLY A 271 -23.05 -30.19 -7.56
#